data_5107b7600642c1ca68caaad0e1da20ce
#
_entry.id   5107b7600642c1ca68caaad0e1da20ce
#
_cell.length_a   1.000
_cell.length_b   1.000
_cell.length_c   1.000
_cell.angle_alpha   90.00
_cell.angle_beta   90.00
_cell.angle_gamma   90.00
#
_symmetry.space_group_name_H-M   'P 1'
#
loop_
_entity.id
_entity.type
_entity.pdbx_description
1 polymer ?
#
loop_
_entity_poly.entity_id
_entity_poly.type
_entity_poly.pdbx_seq_one_letter_code
_entity_poly.pdbx_strand_id
1 'polypeptide(L)'
;MALEPMAYVQKIYAGFLGMNIGIRLGAPVEPALWSYERIRDTYGDIRSYVKDYKHFAADDDANGPVFFLRALDDHAGEPTAQAVAEAWLNYAREGVGLYWWGGYGISTEHTAYLNLKNGVPAPQSGSIRQNGKTLAEQIGGQIFIDTWGLVVPADPARAARYARAAASVSHDGEGLNGAAFIAACISKAFETADIDAIMDAGLAQIPQESVYAAVVEAVRAFHRANPDDWRACRAMLEAEWGYDRYGGVCHIIPNAGVCALAMCYGAGDFARTVEIATMCSWDTDCNAGNVGTILGVACGLEGLPAHYRDPINDEIVLSGISGYLNILDIPSYAWELARWGYRLRGEPVPEEVSGRVREGEVYFDFSLPGSTHGLRFAATYPPAQGSETDRYFWTGWCGGRRQSCFTSPSGGVPISATSATCRSFRPGPTPASRWKCACAMRSSRASC
;
A
#
# COMPACT_ATOMS: atom_id res chain seq x y z
N MET A 1 3.77 15.39 18.89
CA MET A 1 2.34 15.77 19.08
C MET A 1 1.53 14.53 18.84
N ALA A 2 0.70 14.09 19.80
CA ALA A 2 -0.12 12.90 19.58
C ALA A 2 -1.15 13.21 18.48
N LEU A 3 -1.16 12.41 17.41
CA LEU A 3 -2.20 12.50 16.39
C LEU A 3 -3.54 12.14 17.01
N GLU A 4 -4.59 12.88 16.65
CA GLU A 4 -5.95 12.51 17.01
C GLU A 4 -6.27 11.12 16.40
N PRO A 5 -6.94 10.21 17.12
CA PRO A 5 -7.09 8.82 16.69
C PRO A 5 -7.70 8.63 15.30
N MET A 6 -8.75 9.40 14.98
CA MET A 6 -9.38 9.33 13.66
C MET A 6 -8.52 9.94 12.56
N ALA A 7 -7.78 11.01 12.85
CA ALA A 7 -6.85 11.60 11.90
C ALA A 7 -5.72 10.62 11.56
N TYR A 8 -5.27 9.84 12.55
CA TYR A 8 -4.28 8.78 12.31
C TYR A 8 -4.82 7.71 11.35
N VAL A 9 -6.02 7.18 11.60
CA VAL A 9 -6.65 6.20 10.70
C VAL A 9 -6.85 6.75 9.30
N GLN A 10 -7.32 8.01 9.18
CA GLN A 10 -7.55 8.65 7.87
C GLN A 10 -6.26 8.83 7.07
N LYS A 11 -5.15 9.20 7.73
CA LYS A 11 -3.84 9.31 7.09
C LYS A 11 -3.29 7.95 6.66
N ILE A 12 -3.44 6.90 7.48
CA ILE A 12 -3.09 5.52 7.08
C ILE A 12 -3.91 5.12 5.85
N TYR A 13 -5.22 5.34 5.89
CA TYR A 13 -6.10 5.02 4.77
C TYR A 13 -5.65 5.72 3.48
N ALA A 14 -5.38 7.02 3.55
CA ALA A 14 -4.90 7.79 2.41
C ALA A 14 -3.54 7.30 1.90
N GLY A 15 -2.61 6.97 2.80
CA GLY A 15 -1.29 6.44 2.45
C GLY A 15 -1.37 5.07 1.78
N PHE A 16 -2.11 4.13 2.37
CA PHE A 16 -2.24 2.79 1.82
C PHE A 16 -3.05 2.76 0.52
N LEU A 17 -4.09 3.60 0.41
CA LEU A 17 -4.81 3.81 -0.85
C LEU A 17 -3.89 4.44 -1.91
N GLY A 18 -3.07 5.43 -1.52
CA GLY A 18 -2.09 6.07 -2.40
C GLY A 18 -1.05 5.11 -2.94
N MET A 19 -0.55 4.17 -2.11
CA MET A 19 0.31 3.06 -2.52
C MET A 19 -0.34 2.26 -3.66
N ASN A 20 -1.55 1.81 -3.45
CA ASN A 20 -2.25 0.96 -4.43
C ASN A 20 -2.66 1.70 -5.70
N ILE A 21 -2.90 3.02 -5.62
CA ILE A 21 -3.07 3.87 -6.80
C ILE A 21 -1.78 3.90 -7.62
N GLY A 22 -0.63 4.12 -6.96
CA GLY A 22 0.68 4.15 -7.61
C GLY A 22 1.02 2.84 -8.30
N ILE A 23 0.90 1.71 -7.58
CA ILE A 23 1.12 0.36 -8.12
C ILE A 23 0.24 0.13 -9.36
N ARG A 24 -1.06 0.38 -9.26
CA ARG A 24 -2.00 0.20 -10.37
C ARG A 24 -1.69 1.08 -11.57
N LEU A 25 -1.18 2.30 -11.34
CA LEU A 25 -0.82 3.21 -12.40
C LEU A 25 0.46 2.76 -13.11
N GLY A 26 1.46 2.29 -12.37
CA GLY A 26 2.77 1.89 -12.87
C GLY A 26 2.79 0.52 -13.53
N ALA A 27 2.11 -0.49 -12.97
CA ALA A 27 2.19 -1.89 -13.39
C ALA A 27 1.99 -2.15 -14.91
N PRO A 28 1.14 -1.42 -15.67
CA PRO A 28 1.01 -1.66 -17.10
C PRO A 28 2.24 -1.31 -17.94
N VAL A 29 3.15 -0.50 -17.40
CA VAL A 29 4.34 0.01 -18.10
C VAL A 29 5.64 -0.34 -17.37
N GLU A 30 5.58 -1.20 -16.35
CA GLU A 30 6.71 -1.72 -15.59
C GLU A 30 7.61 -2.67 -16.38
N PRO A 31 7.13 -3.63 -17.20
CA PRO A 31 8.00 -4.59 -17.86
C PRO A 31 9.15 -3.94 -18.63
N ALA A 32 10.31 -4.60 -18.64
CA ALA A 32 11.56 -4.11 -19.27
C ALA A 32 11.46 -3.69 -20.75
N LEU A 33 10.33 -3.95 -21.39
CA LEU A 33 10.01 -3.49 -22.75
C LEU A 33 9.64 -1.99 -22.81
N TRP A 34 9.34 -1.37 -21.67
CA TRP A 34 8.88 0.00 -21.56
C TRP A 34 10.03 0.92 -21.16
N SER A 35 10.73 1.51 -22.16
CA SER A 35 11.62 2.64 -21.90
C SER A 35 10.81 3.94 -21.75
N TYR A 36 11.44 4.98 -21.21
CA TYR A 36 10.84 6.32 -21.10
C TYR A 36 10.28 6.80 -22.46
N GLU A 37 11.06 6.65 -23.54
CA GLU A 37 10.65 7.07 -24.88
C GLU A 37 9.42 6.29 -25.35
N ARG A 38 9.40 4.97 -25.11
CA ARG A 38 8.28 4.14 -25.52
C ARG A 38 7.00 4.48 -24.75
N ILE A 39 7.09 4.77 -23.45
CA ILE A 39 5.95 5.23 -22.67
C ILE A 39 5.42 6.55 -23.25
N ARG A 40 6.31 7.53 -23.42
CA ARG A 40 6.00 8.83 -24.00
C ARG A 40 5.37 8.73 -25.39
N ASP A 41 5.96 7.93 -26.27
CA ASP A 41 5.52 7.82 -27.67
C ASP A 41 4.20 7.04 -27.81
N THR A 42 3.88 6.16 -26.84
CA THR A 42 2.65 5.36 -26.83
C THR A 42 1.49 6.08 -26.17
N TYR A 43 1.72 6.70 -25.01
CA TYR A 43 0.66 7.26 -24.17
C TYR A 43 0.71 8.79 -24.04
N GLY A 44 1.80 9.43 -24.48
CA GLY A 44 2.05 10.83 -24.11
C GLY A 44 2.33 10.96 -22.63
N ASP A 45 1.82 12.02 -22.02
CA ASP A 45 1.83 12.15 -20.57
C ASP A 45 0.71 11.31 -19.96
N ILE A 46 1.06 10.34 -19.14
CA ILE A 46 0.08 9.54 -18.40
C ILE A 46 -0.57 10.43 -17.34
N ARG A 47 -1.91 10.55 -17.39
CA ARG A 47 -2.74 11.38 -16.52
C ARG A 47 -3.94 10.60 -15.95
N SER A 48 -3.98 9.30 -16.20
CA SER A 48 -5.01 8.37 -15.74
C SER A 48 -4.52 6.95 -15.96
N TYR A 49 -5.24 5.96 -15.42
CA TYR A 49 -4.93 4.55 -15.70
C TYR A 49 -4.96 4.27 -17.22
N VAL A 50 -3.88 3.67 -17.72
CA VAL A 50 -3.74 3.31 -19.14
C VAL A 50 -4.41 1.97 -19.46
N LYS A 51 -4.81 1.22 -18.44
CA LYS A 51 -5.62 0.00 -18.55
C LYS A 51 -6.80 0.04 -17.58
N ASP A 52 -7.95 -0.41 -18.06
CA ASP A 52 -9.13 -0.61 -17.23
C ASP A 52 -9.10 -2.03 -16.66
N TYR A 53 -8.80 -2.13 -15.37
CA TYR A 53 -8.87 -3.38 -14.63
C TYR A 53 -10.20 -3.45 -13.88
N LYS A 54 -10.96 -4.51 -14.11
CA LYS A 54 -12.17 -4.76 -13.34
C LYS A 54 -11.86 -5.09 -11.87
N HIS A 55 -10.85 -5.90 -11.66
CA HIS A 55 -10.26 -6.21 -10.36
C HIS A 55 -8.75 -6.10 -10.52
N PHE A 56 -8.12 -5.36 -9.65
CA PHE A 56 -6.67 -5.24 -9.65
C PHE A 56 -6.09 -6.33 -8.75
N ALA A 57 -5.44 -7.32 -9.34
CA ALA A 57 -4.65 -8.27 -8.59
C ALA A 57 -3.33 -7.61 -8.21
N ALA A 58 -3.06 -7.56 -6.92
CA ALA A 58 -1.82 -7.07 -6.39
C ALA A 58 -0.66 -8.02 -6.72
N ASP A 59 0.51 -7.44 -6.97
CA ASP A 59 1.78 -8.13 -7.13
C ASP A 59 2.58 -8.15 -5.82
N ASP A 60 3.89 -8.29 -5.89
CA ASP A 60 4.77 -8.33 -4.72
C ASP A 60 4.82 -6.99 -3.97
N ASP A 61 4.64 -5.85 -4.66
CA ASP A 61 4.56 -4.52 -4.04
C ASP A 61 3.45 -4.36 -3.00
N ALA A 62 2.34 -5.08 -3.16
CA ALA A 62 1.26 -5.09 -2.18
C ALA A 62 1.28 -6.35 -1.31
N ASN A 63 1.64 -7.51 -1.87
CA ASN A 63 1.72 -8.76 -1.11
C ASN A 63 2.77 -8.68 -0.01
N GLY A 64 3.97 -8.16 -0.30
CA GLY A 64 5.06 -8.02 0.65
C GLY A 64 4.68 -7.17 1.86
N PRO A 65 4.29 -5.90 1.68
CA PRO A 65 3.89 -5.02 2.78
C PRO A 65 2.77 -5.59 3.65
N VAL A 66 1.78 -6.27 3.04
CA VAL A 66 0.63 -6.81 3.79
C VAL A 66 0.99 -8.09 4.54
N PHE A 67 1.60 -9.07 3.86
CA PHE A 67 1.82 -10.38 4.48
C PHE A 67 3.02 -10.40 5.42
N PHE A 68 4.08 -9.66 5.15
CA PHE A 68 5.27 -9.65 6.02
C PHE A 68 5.05 -8.85 7.30
N LEU A 69 4.14 -7.86 7.28
CA LEU A 69 3.71 -7.15 8.48
C LEU A 69 2.94 -8.06 9.46
N ARG A 70 2.42 -9.21 9.02
CA ARG A 70 1.77 -10.20 9.88
C ARG A 70 2.66 -10.73 11.01
N ALA A 71 3.96 -10.51 10.92
CA ALA A 71 4.87 -10.71 12.05
C ALA A 71 4.38 -10.03 13.34
N LEU A 72 3.62 -8.92 13.24
CA LEU A 72 3.05 -8.20 14.39
C LEU A 72 1.85 -8.92 15.03
N ASP A 73 1.19 -9.83 14.32
CA ASP A 73 0.14 -10.69 14.86
C ASP A 73 0.74 -11.95 15.49
N ASP A 74 1.75 -12.51 14.82
CA ASP A 74 2.33 -13.80 15.17
C ASP A 74 3.30 -13.69 16.37
N HIS A 75 3.87 -12.49 16.59
CA HIS A 75 4.87 -12.23 17.63
C HIS A 75 4.51 -11.02 18.49
N ALA A 76 4.79 -11.12 19.77
CA ALA A 76 4.67 -10.01 20.70
C ALA A 76 5.95 -9.16 20.72
N GLY A 77 5.80 -7.85 20.88
CA GLY A 77 6.93 -6.93 21.03
C GLY A 77 7.35 -6.22 19.75
N GLU A 78 8.58 -5.71 19.77
CA GLU A 78 9.14 -5.03 18.60
C GLU A 78 9.49 -6.03 17.49
N PRO A 79 9.32 -5.65 16.20
CA PRO A 79 9.63 -6.53 15.08
C PRO A 79 11.13 -6.83 15.00
N THR A 80 11.45 -8.08 14.76
CA THR A 80 12.80 -8.57 14.52
C THR A 80 12.91 -9.20 13.14
N ALA A 81 14.12 -9.26 12.59
CA ALA A 81 14.34 -9.95 11.31
C ALA A 81 13.85 -11.40 11.34
N GLN A 82 14.02 -12.11 12.48
CA GLN A 82 13.56 -13.48 12.64
C GLN A 82 12.03 -13.59 12.61
N ALA A 83 11.31 -12.71 13.32
CA ALA A 83 9.85 -12.70 13.30
C ALA A 83 9.29 -12.42 11.90
N VAL A 84 9.91 -11.49 11.16
CA VAL A 84 9.50 -11.22 9.77
C VAL A 84 9.86 -12.39 8.84
N ALA A 85 10.99 -13.05 9.06
CA ALA A 85 11.36 -14.25 8.30
C ALA A 85 10.35 -15.40 8.50
N GLU A 86 9.83 -15.56 9.70
CA GLU A 86 8.76 -16.52 9.99
C GLU A 86 7.47 -16.15 9.26
N ALA A 87 7.12 -14.86 9.18
CA ALA A 87 5.99 -14.43 8.37
C ALA A 87 6.19 -14.75 6.87
N TRP A 88 7.40 -14.58 6.32
CA TRP A 88 7.68 -15.02 4.96
C TRP A 88 7.37 -16.51 4.74
N LEU A 89 7.79 -17.38 5.65
CA LEU A 89 7.56 -18.82 5.57
C LEU A 89 6.09 -19.21 5.83
N ASN A 90 5.37 -18.43 6.64
CA ASN A 90 3.99 -18.69 7.01
C ASN A 90 2.99 -18.21 5.94
N TYR A 91 3.27 -17.10 5.26
CA TYR A 91 2.30 -16.45 4.36
C TYR A 91 2.65 -16.54 2.88
N ALA A 92 3.88 -16.90 2.51
CA ALA A 92 4.29 -17.14 1.14
C ALA A 92 4.64 -18.61 0.90
N ARG A 93 4.58 -19.04 -0.35
CA ARG A 93 5.03 -20.35 -0.81
C ARG A 93 5.62 -20.23 -2.20
N GLU A 94 6.78 -20.84 -2.40
CA GLU A 94 7.47 -20.88 -3.68
C GLU A 94 6.55 -21.24 -4.84
N GLY A 95 6.52 -20.41 -5.86
CA GLY A 95 5.73 -20.59 -7.06
C GLY A 95 4.22 -20.35 -6.89
N VAL A 96 3.77 -19.88 -5.73
CA VAL A 96 2.37 -19.56 -5.46
C VAL A 96 2.21 -18.07 -5.20
N GLY A 97 1.27 -17.45 -5.89
CA GLY A 97 0.99 -16.02 -5.77
C GLY A 97 1.97 -15.14 -6.56
N LEU A 98 1.67 -13.87 -6.56
CA LEU A 98 2.45 -12.84 -7.24
C LEU A 98 3.53 -12.32 -6.29
N TYR A 99 4.65 -12.99 -6.31
CA TYR A 99 5.95 -12.60 -5.80
C TYR A 99 6.96 -12.90 -6.90
N TRP A 100 8.10 -12.24 -6.89
CA TRP A 100 9.07 -12.51 -7.94
C TRP A 100 9.79 -13.86 -7.74
N TRP A 101 9.19 -14.93 -8.25
CA TRP A 101 9.74 -16.30 -8.23
C TRP A 101 10.72 -16.55 -9.39
N GLY A 102 11.68 -15.62 -9.58
CA GLY A 102 12.62 -15.62 -10.72
C GLY A 102 13.75 -16.64 -10.65
N GLY A 103 13.91 -17.36 -9.54
CA GLY A 103 14.96 -18.36 -9.35
C GLY A 103 16.03 -17.96 -8.33
N TYR A 104 16.70 -18.98 -7.78
CA TYR A 104 17.82 -18.80 -6.85
C TYR A 104 19.00 -18.13 -7.56
N GLY A 105 19.53 -17.07 -6.95
CA GLY A 105 20.65 -16.30 -7.52
C GLY A 105 20.23 -15.31 -8.62
N ILE A 106 18.92 -15.19 -8.91
CA ILE A 106 18.34 -14.27 -9.89
C ILE A 106 17.38 -13.30 -9.20
N SER A 107 16.35 -13.81 -8.54
CA SER A 107 15.42 -13.03 -7.73
C SER A 107 15.90 -12.94 -6.30
N THR A 108 15.87 -11.74 -5.73
CA THR A 108 16.24 -11.50 -4.34
C THR A 108 15.26 -12.22 -3.40
N GLU A 109 13.97 -12.08 -3.64
CA GLU A 109 12.89 -12.66 -2.84
C GLU A 109 12.95 -14.18 -2.87
N HIS A 110 13.08 -14.76 -4.06
CA HIS A 110 13.16 -16.22 -4.21
C HIS A 110 14.42 -16.77 -3.54
N THR A 111 15.55 -16.08 -3.69
CA THR A 111 16.80 -16.47 -3.05
C THR A 111 16.68 -16.44 -1.53
N ALA A 112 16.16 -15.35 -0.96
CA ALA A 112 15.97 -15.22 0.48
C ALA A 112 14.99 -16.28 1.02
N TYR A 113 13.87 -16.50 0.34
CA TYR A 113 12.89 -17.52 0.70
C TYR A 113 13.51 -18.93 0.75
N LEU A 114 14.29 -19.30 -0.26
CA LEU A 114 14.98 -20.60 -0.30
C LEU A 114 16.08 -20.69 0.75
N ASN A 115 16.79 -19.62 1.03
CA ASN A 115 17.76 -19.56 2.14
C ASN A 115 17.07 -19.87 3.48
N LEU A 116 15.95 -19.17 3.77
CA LEU A 116 15.15 -19.41 4.97
C LEU A 116 14.65 -20.86 5.05
N LYS A 117 14.09 -21.37 3.95
CA LYS A 117 13.58 -22.74 3.84
C LYS A 117 14.67 -23.80 4.07
N ASN A 118 15.93 -23.50 3.72
CA ASN A 118 17.08 -24.34 3.92
C ASN A 118 17.82 -24.08 5.26
N GLY A 119 17.21 -23.31 6.16
CA GLY A 119 17.71 -23.09 7.52
C GLY A 119 18.78 -22.00 7.67
N VAL A 120 18.95 -21.15 6.66
CA VAL A 120 19.78 -19.94 6.80
C VAL A 120 18.91 -18.86 7.47
N PRO A 121 19.19 -18.46 8.72
CA PRO A 121 18.32 -17.55 9.45
C PRO A 121 18.46 -16.11 8.94
N ALA A 122 17.41 -15.29 9.15
CA ALA A 122 17.52 -13.85 8.97
C ALA A 122 18.36 -13.23 10.14
N PRO A 123 19.15 -12.19 9.87
CA PRO A 123 19.30 -11.45 8.62
C PRO A 123 20.31 -12.09 7.63
N GLN A 124 20.91 -13.23 7.97
CA GLN A 124 21.90 -13.87 7.10
C GLN A 124 21.30 -14.26 5.75
N SER A 125 20.03 -14.66 5.71
CA SER A 125 19.30 -15.06 4.49
C SER A 125 19.33 -14.00 3.38
N GLY A 126 19.34 -12.71 3.74
CA GLY A 126 19.36 -11.57 2.81
C GLY A 126 20.74 -10.92 2.63
N SER A 127 21.77 -11.36 3.38
CA SER A 127 23.02 -10.64 3.47
C SER A 127 23.85 -10.66 2.17
N ILE A 128 24.61 -9.60 1.94
CA ILE A 128 25.62 -9.50 0.87
C ILE A 128 26.60 -10.68 0.94
N ARG A 129 26.96 -11.10 2.15
CA ARG A 129 27.86 -12.24 2.36
C ARG A 129 27.26 -13.54 1.80
N GLN A 130 25.96 -13.75 1.95
CA GLN A 130 25.27 -14.96 1.50
C GLN A 130 24.97 -14.93 0.00
N ASN A 131 24.45 -13.79 -0.49
CA ASN A 131 23.81 -13.69 -1.79
C ASN A 131 24.61 -12.86 -2.81
N GLY A 132 25.61 -12.12 -2.37
CA GLY A 132 26.32 -11.14 -3.19
C GLY A 132 25.62 -9.77 -3.23
N LYS A 133 26.38 -8.73 -3.55
CA LYS A 133 25.92 -7.34 -3.52
C LYS A 133 24.76 -7.08 -4.49
N THR A 134 24.87 -7.59 -5.71
CA THR A 134 23.84 -7.39 -6.74
C THR A 134 22.45 -7.82 -6.30
N LEU A 135 22.33 -9.00 -5.69
CA LEU A 135 21.03 -9.49 -5.20
C LEU A 135 20.55 -8.74 -3.96
N ALA A 136 21.46 -8.43 -3.05
CA ALA A 136 21.10 -7.79 -1.79
C ALA A 136 20.66 -6.32 -1.93
N GLU A 137 20.97 -5.67 -3.06
CA GLU A 137 20.69 -4.25 -3.30
C GLU A 137 19.63 -4.00 -4.38
N GLN A 138 18.69 -4.95 -4.57
CA GLN A 138 17.55 -4.75 -5.45
C GLN A 138 16.42 -3.96 -4.75
N ILE A 139 15.43 -3.52 -5.53
CA ILE A 139 14.38 -2.59 -5.09
C ILE A 139 13.46 -3.15 -3.99
N GLY A 140 13.31 -4.46 -3.89
CA GLY A 140 12.51 -5.10 -2.85
C GLY A 140 12.84 -4.62 -1.43
N GLY A 141 14.07 -4.09 -1.22
CA GLY A 141 14.45 -3.47 0.04
C GLY A 141 13.57 -2.29 0.44
N GLN A 142 13.10 -1.50 -0.52
CA GLN A 142 12.27 -0.31 -0.23
C GLN A 142 10.78 -0.50 -0.46
N ILE A 143 10.33 -1.55 -1.18
CA ILE A 143 8.90 -1.74 -1.46
C ILE A 143 8.17 -2.59 -0.42
N PHE A 144 8.84 -3.51 0.26
CA PHE A 144 8.20 -4.37 1.25
C PHE A 144 8.03 -3.71 2.63
N ILE A 145 8.18 -2.38 2.72
CA ILE A 145 8.30 -1.67 4.00
C ILE A 145 7.29 -0.54 4.20
N ASP A 146 6.45 -0.20 3.24
CA ASP A 146 5.52 0.94 3.34
C ASP A 146 4.64 0.86 4.58
N THR A 147 4.10 -0.32 4.86
CA THR A 147 3.29 -0.55 6.06
C THR A 147 4.05 -0.37 7.36
N TRP A 148 5.37 -0.62 7.37
CA TRP A 148 6.24 -0.34 8.53
C TRP A 148 6.35 1.16 8.81
N GLY A 149 6.33 2.00 7.77
CA GLY A 149 6.22 3.46 7.91
C GLY A 149 4.85 3.88 8.44
N LEU A 150 3.76 3.27 7.93
CA LEU A 150 2.39 3.60 8.31
C LEU A 150 2.05 3.27 9.78
N VAL A 151 2.61 2.20 10.34
CA VAL A 151 2.37 1.83 11.75
C VAL A 151 3.22 2.60 12.75
N VAL A 152 4.15 3.44 12.28
CA VAL A 152 5.04 4.27 13.13
C VAL A 152 4.91 5.75 12.74
N PRO A 153 3.78 6.41 13.08
CA PRO A 153 3.58 7.82 12.74
C PRO A 153 4.52 8.72 13.54
N ALA A 154 5.09 9.74 12.89
CA ALA A 154 5.85 10.83 13.52
C ALA A 154 7.09 10.38 14.35
N ASP A 155 7.66 9.21 14.02
CA ASP A 155 8.90 8.71 14.61
C ASP A 155 9.78 8.08 13.52
N PRO A 156 10.40 8.88 12.64
CA PRO A 156 11.21 8.39 11.52
C PRO A 156 12.33 7.43 11.92
N ALA A 157 12.94 7.65 13.10
CA ALA A 157 14.03 6.79 13.57
C ALA A 157 13.53 5.38 13.94
N ARG A 158 12.37 5.27 14.57
CA ARG A 158 11.73 3.98 14.87
C ARG A 158 11.24 3.29 13.59
N ALA A 159 10.61 4.03 12.68
CA ALA A 159 10.16 3.49 11.39
C ALA A 159 11.34 2.92 10.60
N ALA A 160 12.45 3.64 10.49
CA ALA A 160 13.67 3.19 9.85
C ALA A 160 14.26 1.93 10.50
N ARG A 161 14.25 1.85 11.85
CA ARG A 161 14.74 0.68 12.58
C ARG A 161 13.91 -0.57 12.27
N TYR A 162 12.58 -0.44 12.27
CA TYR A 162 11.68 -1.55 11.97
C TYR A 162 11.77 -1.98 10.50
N ALA A 163 11.81 -1.02 9.58
CA ALA A 163 11.99 -1.29 8.16
C ALA A 163 13.31 -2.00 7.87
N ARG A 164 14.43 -1.61 8.52
CA ARG A 164 15.69 -2.32 8.40
C ARG A 164 15.59 -3.76 8.89
N ALA A 165 14.94 -4.00 10.02
CA ALA A 165 14.73 -5.36 10.53
C ALA A 165 13.93 -6.21 9.54
N ALA A 166 12.86 -5.66 8.98
CA ALA A 166 12.03 -6.35 8.00
C ALA A 166 12.77 -6.59 6.68
N ALA A 167 13.41 -5.58 6.12
CA ALA A 167 14.13 -5.69 4.85
C ALA A 167 15.35 -6.62 4.94
N SER A 168 15.98 -6.76 6.12
CA SER A 168 17.15 -7.60 6.29
C SER A 168 16.90 -9.11 6.12
N VAL A 169 15.65 -9.51 6.02
CA VAL A 169 15.28 -10.90 5.66
C VAL A 169 15.79 -11.26 4.26
N SER A 170 15.75 -10.31 3.35
CA SER A 170 16.07 -10.50 1.93
C SER A 170 17.16 -9.58 1.38
N HIS A 171 17.40 -8.44 2.02
CA HIS A 171 18.27 -7.38 1.53
C HIS A 171 19.37 -6.99 2.52
N ASP A 172 20.40 -6.29 1.99
CA ASP A 172 21.52 -5.76 2.76
C ASP A 172 22.07 -4.50 2.04
N GLY A 173 23.07 -3.83 2.63
CA GLY A 173 23.73 -2.67 2.02
C GLY A 173 22.74 -1.54 1.68
N GLU A 174 22.75 -1.11 0.41
CA GLU A 174 21.87 -0.04 -0.06
C GLU A 174 20.39 -0.45 -0.03
N GLY A 175 20.05 -1.74 -0.09
CA GLY A 175 18.70 -2.26 0.12
C GLY A 175 18.14 -1.88 1.49
N LEU A 176 18.95 -1.96 2.55
CA LEU A 176 18.56 -1.52 3.89
C LEU A 176 18.50 0.00 4.02
N ASN A 177 19.34 0.73 3.26
CA ASN A 177 19.26 2.19 3.24
C ASN A 177 17.96 2.66 2.62
N GLY A 178 17.54 2.04 1.51
CA GLY A 178 16.23 2.33 0.89
C GLY A 178 15.06 2.05 1.82
N ALA A 179 15.06 0.89 2.50
CA ALA A 179 14.06 0.56 3.50
C ALA A 179 13.92 1.65 4.57
N ALA A 180 15.06 2.06 5.15
CA ALA A 180 15.09 3.07 6.19
C ALA A 180 14.63 4.45 5.69
N PHE A 181 15.06 4.84 4.49
CA PHE A 181 14.71 6.12 3.88
C PHE A 181 13.20 6.23 3.64
N ILE A 182 12.61 5.25 2.93
CA ILE A 182 11.18 5.29 2.58
C ILE A 182 10.30 5.23 3.83
N ALA A 183 10.57 4.31 4.76
CA ALA A 183 9.78 4.22 5.99
C ALA A 183 9.86 5.48 6.84
N ALA A 184 11.03 6.13 6.90
CA ALA A 184 11.21 7.39 7.61
C ALA A 184 10.46 8.55 6.92
N CYS A 185 10.47 8.60 5.58
CA CYS A 185 9.69 9.56 4.81
C CYS A 185 8.19 9.40 5.08
N ILE A 186 7.66 8.17 5.05
CA ILE A 186 6.25 7.87 5.36
C ILE A 186 5.92 8.30 6.79
N SER A 187 6.77 7.95 7.76
CA SER A 187 6.59 8.34 9.15
C SER A 187 6.57 9.86 9.34
N LYS A 188 7.45 10.59 8.64
CA LYS A 188 7.51 12.06 8.69
C LYS A 188 6.31 12.72 8.04
N ALA A 189 5.75 12.13 6.98
CA ALA A 189 4.58 12.62 6.27
C ALA A 189 3.32 12.73 7.17
N PHE A 190 3.27 12.03 8.29
CA PHE A 190 2.21 12.23 9.30
C PHE A 190 2.24 13.62 9.94
N GLU A 191 3.41 14.27 9.97
CA GLU A 191 3.59 15.58 10.62
C GLU A 191 3.54 16.75 9.65
N THR A 192 3.97 16.55 8.41
CA THR A 192 4.14 17.65 7.44
C THR A 192 3.87 17.18 6.01
N ALA A 193 3.48 18.10 5.15
CA ALA A 193 3.43 17.93 3.70
C ALA A 193 4.62 18.60 2.98
N ASP A 194 5.58 19.15 3.73
CA ASP A 194 6.81 19.72 3.18
C ASP A 194 7.73 18.58 2.69
N ILE A 195 7.90 18.49 1.38
CA ILE A 195 8.67 17.43 0.70
C ILE A 195 10.14 17.48 1.10
N ASP A 196 10.73 18.65 1.24
CA ASP A 196 12.13 18.76 1.68
C ASP A 196 12.31 18.24 3.11
N ALA A 197 11.41 18.61 4.02
CA ALA A 197 11.45 18.11 5.39
C ALA A 197 11.18 16.59 5.48
N ILE A 198 10.36 16.03 4.58
CA ILE A 198 10.13 14.58 4.48
C ILE A 198 11.40 13.87 4.01
N MET A 199 12.03 14.33 2.93
CA MET A 199 13.29 13.74 2.43
C MET A 199 14.45 13.90 3.43
N ASP A 200 14.56 15.04 4.11
CA ASP A 200 15.57 15.26 5.14
C ASP A 200 15.42 14.27 6.30
N ALA A 201 14.19 13.94 6.69
CA ALA A 201 13.95 12.94 7.72
C ALA A 201 14.37 11.53 7.25
N GLY A 202 14.18 11.19 5.98
CA GLY A 202 14.67 9.96 5.36
C GLY A 202 16.20 9.90 5.33
N LEU A 203 16.85 10.95 4.82
CA LEU A 203 18.32 11.05 4.74
C LEU A 203 18.97 11.00 6.10
N ALA A 204 18.34 11.52 7.14
CA ALA A 204 18.86 11.46 8.52
C ALA A 204 18.93 10.02 9.07
N GLN A 205 18.29 9.06 8.46
CA GLN A 205 18.28 7.66 8.91
C GLN A 205 19.26 6.75 8.17
N ILE A 206 19.99 7.27 7.21
CA ILE A 206 20.96 6.51 6.41
C ILE A 206 22.36 7.16 6.47
N PRO A 207 23.45 6.41 6.19
CA PRO A 207 24.77 7.00 6.14
C PRO A 207 24.86 8.09 5.06
N GLN A 208 25.43 9.23 5.41
CA GLN A 208 25.58 10.35 4.46
C GLN A 208 26.48 9.99 3.27
N GLU A 209 27.43 9.09 3.48
CA GLU A 209 28.34 8.56 2.45
C GLU A 209 27.74 7.42 1.62
N SER A 210 26.51 7.00 1.88
CA SER A 210 25.86 5.95 1.10
C SER A 210 25.56 6.40 -0.33
N VAL A 211 25.53 5.44 -1.24
CA VAL A 211 25.17 5.69 -2.64
C VAL A 211 23.70 6.14 -2.74
N TYR A 212 22.86 5.61 -1.87
CA TYR A 212 21.44 6.03 -1.79
C TYR A 212 21.32 7.53 -1.43
N ALA A 213 22.04 7.99 -0.43
CA ALA A 213 22.03 9.42 -0.07
C ALA A 213 22.60 10.27 -1.24
N ALA A 214 23.65 9.80 -1.90
CA ALA A 214 24.26 10.52 -3.01
C ALA A 214 23.29 10.73 -4.19
N VAL A 215 22.53 9.70 -4.60
CA VAL A 215 21.56 9.86 -5.70
C VAL A 215 20.40 10.78 -5.32
N VAL A 216 19.88 10.71 -4.10
CA VAL A 216 18.82 11.61 -3.61
C VAL A 216 19.28 13.06 -3.63
N GLU A 217 20.48 13.34 -3.12
CA GLU A 217 21.06 14.70 -3.11
C GLU A 217 21.41 15.20 -4.52
N ALA A 218 21.85 14.33 -5.43
CA ALA A 218 22.07 14.69 -6.83
C ALA A 218 20.78 15.17 -7.50
N VAL A 219 19.67 14.47 -7.27
CA VAL A 219 18.34 14.87 -7.77
C VAL A 219 17.90 16.20 -7.17
N ARG A 220 18.01 16.37 -5.84
CA ARG A 220 17.67 17.63 -5.17
C ARG A 220 18.50 18.81 -5.68
N ALA A 221 19.80 18.57 -5.91
CA ALA A 221 20.68 19.60 -6.48
C ALA A 221 20.29 19.97 -7.89
N PHE A 222 19.95 18.98 -8.72
CA PHE A 222 19.49 19.21 -10.09
C PHE A 222 18.16 19.98 -10.11
N HIS A 223 17.19 19.57 -9.26
CA HIS A 223 15.91 20.27 -9.13
C HIS A 223 16.09 21.74 -8.74
N ARG A 224 16.94 22.05 -7.77
CA ARG A 224 17.23 23.45 -7.39
C ARG A 224 17.76 24.29 -8.55
N ALA A 225 18.52 23.67 -9.47
CA ALA A 225 19.05 24.34 -10.64
C ALA A 225 18.06 24.41 -11.83
N ASN A 226 17.15 23.44 -11.89
CA ASN A 226 16.21 23.25 -13.02
C ASN A 226 14.80 22.89 -12.48
N PRO A 227 14.10 23.82 -11.81
CA PRO A 227 12.89 23.50 -11.03
C PRO A 227 11.68 23.08 -11.89
N ASP A 228 11.67 23.40 -13.17
CA ASP A 228 10.53 23.15 -14.06
C ASP A 228 10.73 21.97 -15.02
N ASP A 229 11.95 21.41 -15.11
CA ASP A 229 12.30 20.38 -16.11
C ASP A 229 12.63 19.04 -15.49
N TRP A 230 11.59 18.28 -15.09
CA TRP A 230 11.77 16.93 -14.59
C TRP A 230 12.31 15.95 -15.64
N ARG A 231 12.07 16.22 -16.93
CA ARG A 231 12.57 15.38 -18.03
C ARG A 231 14.08 15.48 -18.18
N ALA A 232 14.63 16.68 -18.04
CA ALA A 232 16.07 16.85 -17.98
C ALA A 232 16.69 16.18 -16.76
N CYS A 233 16.01 16.22 -15.58
CA CYS A 233 16.42 15.47 -14.41
C CYS A 233 16.40 13.96 -14.66
N ARG A 234 15.36 13.43 -15.33
CA ARG A 234 15.29 12.02 -15.72
C ARG A 234 16.46 11.62 -16.65
N ALA A 235 16.79 12.48 -17.61
CA ALA A 235 17.93 12.26 -18.51
C ALA A 235 19.26 12.25 -17.76
N MET A 236 19.44 13.12 -16.76
CA MET A 236 20.60 13.10 -15.88
C MET A 236 20.67 11.78 -15.08
N LEU A 237 19.54 11.33 -14.51
CA LEU A 237 19.49 10.04 -13.81
C LEU A 237 19.91 8.89 -14.73
N GLU A 238 19.42 8.84 -15.96
CA GLU A 238 19.78 7.80 -16.92
C GLU A 238 21.27 7.84 -17.24
N ALA A 239 21.83 9.02 -17.46
CA ALA A 239 23.24 9.20 -17.83
C ALA A 239 24.21 8.89 -16.69
N GLU A 240 23.85 9.18 -15.44
CA GLU A 240 24.76 9.12 -14.30
C GLU A 240 24.46 8.00 -13.31
N TRP A 241 23.21 7.55 -13.22
CA TRP A 241 22.68 6.61 -12.21
C TRP A 241 21.86 5.47 -12.81
N GLY A 242 21.93 5.24 -14.14
CA GLY A 242 21.09 4.26 -14.84
C GLY A 242 21.45 2.80 -14.56
N TYR A 243 20.59 1.89 -15.01
CA TYR A 243 20.76 0.44 -14.85
C TYR A 243 22.00 -0.14 -15.56
N ASP A 244 22.62 0.60 -16.48
CA ASP A 244 23.92 0.23 -17.07
C ASP A 244 25.07 0.26 -16.05
N ARG A 245 24.90 0.97 -14.93
CA ARG A 245 25.90 1.13 -13.86
C ARG A 245 25.69 0.21 -12.68
N TYR A 246 24.49 -0.34 -12.54
CA TYR A 246 24.09 -1.14 -11.40
C TYR A 246 23.57 -2.50 -11.86
N GLY A 247 24.18 -3.57 -11.33
CA GLY A 247 23.81 -4.94 -11.69
C GLY A 247 22.43 -5.37 -11.15
N GLY A 248 21.88 -6.40 -11.77
CA GLY A 248 20.59 -6.96 -11.40
C GLY A 248 19.46 -6.54 -12.34
N VAL A 249 18.20 -6.84 -11.97
CA VAL A 249 17.04 -6.56 -12.80
C VAL A 249 16.47 -5.18 -12.49
N CYS A 250 16.35 -4.85 -11.19
CA CYS A 250 15.80 -3.59 -10.71
C CYS A 250 16.57 -3.10 -9.47
N HIS A 251 17.80 -2.59 -9.72
CA HIS A 251 18.64 -2.12 -8.62
C HIS A 251 18.03 -0.90 -7.92
N ILE A 252 18.16 -0.86 -6.59
CA ILE A 252 17.51 0.14 -5.75
C ILE A 252 17.96 1.59 -6.04
N ILE A 253 19.20 1.83 -6.46
CA ILE A 253 19.76 3.19 -6.63
C ILE A 253 19.08 3.99 -7.75
N PRO A 254 18.95 3.47 -9.00
CA PRO A 254 18.20 4.20 -10.04
C PRO A 254 16.78 4.53 -9.59
N ASN A 255 16.13 3.60 -8.92
CA ASN A 255 14.75 3.73 -8.44
C ASN A 255 14.62 4.75 -7.29
N ALA A 256 15.58 4.79 -6.38
CA ALA A 256 15.68 5.86 -5.37
C ALA A 256 15.74 7.25 -6.02
N GLY A 257 16.52 7.38 -7.11
CA GLY A 257 16.58 8.60 -7.91
C GLY A 257 15.22 8.97 -8.50
N VAL A 258 14.46 8.00 -9.02
CA VAL A 258 13.10 8.24 -9.55
C VAL A 258 12.15 8.69 -8.45
N CYS A 259 12.16 8.04 -7.28
CA CYS A 259 11.33 8.46 -6.14
C CYS A 259 11.65 9.90 -5.70
N ALA A 260 12.93 10.23 -5.57
CA ALA A 260 13.35 11.60 -5.21
C ALA A 260 12.95 12.62 -6.28
N LEU A 261 13.13 12.29 -7.57
CA LEU A 261 12.72 13.12 -8.70
C LEU A 261 11.20 13.37 -8.66
N ALA A 262 10.41 12.31 -8.53
CA ALA A 262 8.95 12.41 -8.50
C ALA A 262 8.47 13.29 -7.33
N MET A 263 9.05 13.12 -6.14
CA MET A 263 8.73 13.97 -4.98
C MET A 263 9.10 15.45 -5.22
N CYS A 264 10.31 15.73 -5.72
CA CYS A 264 10.76 17.10 -5.99
C CYS A 264 9.86 17.81 -6.99
N TYR A 265 9.62 17.20 -8.15
CA TYR A 265 8.87 17.85 -9.24
C TYR A 265 7.35 17.69 -9.13
N GLY A 266 6.89 16.76 -8.32
CA GLY A 266 5.49 16.66 -7.91
C GLY A 266 5.06 17.78 -6.98
N ALA A 267 6.01 18.34 -6.20
CA ALA A 267 5.82 19.51 -5.34
C ALA A 267 4.61 19.40 -4.39
N GLY A 268 4.38 18.20 -3.83
CA GLY A 268 3.27 17.94 -2.92
C GLY A 268 1.93 17.62 -3.60
N ASP A 269 1.83 17.70 -4.92
CA ASP A 269 0.66 17.21 -5.65
C ASP A 269 0.75 15.70 -5.84
N PHE A 270 -0.24 14.97 -5.32
CA PHE A 270 -0.27 13.51 -5.38
C PHE A 270 -0.29 12.98 -6.81
N ALA A 271 -1.22 13.49 -7.64
CA ALA A 271 -1.38 12.99 -9.01
C ALA A 271 -0.12 13.22 -9.82
N ARG A 272 0.41 14.44 -9.79
CA ARG A 272 1.64 14.78 -10.50
C ARG A 272 2.83 13.93 -10.04
N THR A 273 2.93 13.63 -8.76
CA THR A 273 4.04 12.81 -8.22
C THR A 273 3.98 11.37 -8.75
N VAL A 274 2.83 10.69 -8.65
CA VAL A 274 2.72 9.30 -9.13
C VAL A 274 2.80 9.21 -10.67
N GLU A 275 2.29 10.21 -11.38
CA GLU A 275 2.39 10.31 -12.84
C GLU A 275 3.84 10.47 -13.31
N ILE A 276 4.63 11.32 -12.67
CA ILE A 276 6.05 11.50 -12.97
C ILE A 276 6.82 10.21 -12.66
N ALA A 277 6.59 9.57 -11.50
CA ALA A 277 7.22 8.29 -11.16
C ALA A 277 6.96 7.24 -12.23
N THR A 278 5.70 7.08 -12.64
CA THR A 278 5.28 6.14 -13.70
C THR A 278 5.92 6.47 -15.05
N MET A 279 5.99 7.76 -15.41
CA MET A 279 6.60 8.20 -16.67
C MET A 279 8.11 7.98 -16.74
N CYS A 280 8.80 7.89 -15.60
CA CYS A 280 10.26 7.71 -15.57
C CYS A 280 10.73 6.34 -16.06
N SER A 281 9.85 5.38 -16.33
CA SER A 281 10.19 3.99 -16.65
C SER A 281 10.96 3.29 -15.50
N TRP A 282 11.69 2.25 -15.81
CA TRP A 282 12.32 1.34 -14.86
C TRP A 282 11.28 0.58 -14.05
N ASP A 283 11.34 0.62 -12.75
CA ASP A 283 10.40 -0.07 -11.87
C ASP A 283 9.23 0.87 -11.49
N THR A 284 8.27 0.96 -12.38
CA THR A 284 7.28 2.03 -12.37
C THR A 284 6.23 1.90 -11.29
N ASP A 285 5.78 0.69 -10.98
CA ASP A 285 4.79 0.41 -9.93
C ASP A 285 5.41 0.50 -8.53
N CYS A 286 6.58 -0.07 -8.34
CA CYS A 286 7.36 0.07 -7.12
C CYS A 286 7.59 1.55 -6.77
N ASN A 287 8.10 2.32 -7.72
CA ASN A 287 8.41 3.73 -7.52
C ASN A 287 7.14 4.56 -7.24
N ALA A 288 6.10 4.35 -8.06
CA ALA A 288 4.84 5.06 -7.89
C ALA A 288 4.10 4.63 -6.61
N GLY A 289 4.23 3.37 -6.20
CA GLY A 289 3.73 2.84 -4.92
C GLY A 289 4.36 3.56 -3.72
N ASN A 290 5.69 3.58 -3.64
CA ASN A 290 6.40 4.26 -2.55
C ASN A 290 6.05 5.74 -2.44
N VAL A 291 6.15 6.51 -3.56
CA VAL A 291 5.81 7.94 -3.50
C VAL A 291 4.31 8.15 -3.29
N GLY A 292 3.48 7.24 -3.77
CA GLY A 292 2.04 7.23 -3.52
C GLY A 292 1.70 7.06 -2.04
N THR A 293 2.42 6.20 -1.30
CA THR A 293 2.28 6.07 0.15
C THR A 293 2.67 7.36 0.86
N ILE A 294 3.85 7.90 0.54
CA ILE A 294 4.37 9.13 1.17
C ILE A 294 3.40 10.29 0.96
N LEU A 295 3.02 10.55 -0.30
CA LEU A 295 2.14 11.67 -0.64
C LEU A 295 0.71 11.45 -0.14
N GLY A 296 0.22 10.20 -0.15
CA GLY A 296 -1.09 9.87 0.41
C GLY A 296 -1.18 10.23 1.89
N VAL A 297 -0.15 9.92 2.69
CA VAL A 297 -0.08 10.32 4.10
C VAL A 297 0.06 11.85 4.23
N ALA A 298 0.90 12.48 3.41
CA ALA A 298 1.20 13.90 3.50
C ALA A 298 -0.03 14.78 3.20
N CYS A 299 -0.66 14.57 2.05
CA CYS A 299 -1.79 15.38 1.58
C CYS A 299 -3.17 14.88 2.06
N GLY A 300 -3.23 13.65 2.62
CA GLY A 300 -4.47 13.05 3.07
C GLY A 300 -5.43 12.72 1.92
N LEU A 301 -6.61 12.23 2.28
CA LEU A 301 -7.59 11.73 1.32
C LEU A 301 -8.11 12.80 0.33
N GLU A 302 -8.18 14.05 0.78
CA GLU A 302 -8.63 15.16 -0.05
C GLU A 302 -7.65 15.46 -1.20
N GLY A 303 -6.37 15.12 -1.01
CA GLY A 303 -5.33 15.24 -2.03
C GLY A 303 -5.34 14.13 -3.08
N LEU A 304 -6.09 13.03 -2.87
CA LEU A 304 -6.18 11.91 -3.80
C LEU A 304 -7.36 12.11 -4.78
N PRO A 305 -7.10 12.36 -6.09
CA PRO A 305 -8.17 12.60 -7.05
C PRO A 305 -9.13 11.42 -7.23
N ALA A 306 -10.42 11.70 -7.37
CA ALA A 306 -11.45 10.68 -7.51
C ALA A 306 -11.23 9.74 -8.69
N HIS A 307 -10.71 10.24 -9.82
CA HIS A 307 -10.45 9.41 -11.01
C HIS A 307 -9.36 8.34 -10.81
N TYR A 308 -8.47 8.51 -9.82
CA TYR A 308 -7.53 7.49 -9.37
C TYR A 308 -8.11 6.61 -8.26
N ARG A 309 -8.84 7.22 -7.32
CA ARG A 309 -9.37 6.54 -6.15
C ARG A 309 -10.52 5.59 -6.47
N ASP A 310 -11.52 6.09 -7.24
CA ASP A 310 -12.75 5.35 -7.49
C ASP A 310 -12.53 4.00 -8.21
N PRO A 311 -11.62 3.87 -9.18
CA PRO A 311 -11.35 2.57 -9.81
C PRO A 311 -10.70 1.54 -8.89
N ILE A 312 -10.01 1.93 -7.81
CA ILE A 312 -9.50 0.99 -6.80
C ILE A 312 -10.67 0.35 -6.05
N ASN A 313 -11.74 1.12 -5.79
CA ASN A 313 -12.96 0.65 -5.14
C ASN A 313 -12.73 0.04 -3.75
N ASP A 314 -11.69 0.53 -3.04
CA ASP A 314 -11.26 0.04 -1.72
C ASP A 314 -10.98 -1.46 -1.63
N GLU A 315 -10.82 -2.15 -2.75
CA GLU A 315 -10.60 -3.58 -2.83
C GLU A 315 -9.22 -3.90 -3.42
N ILE A 316 -8.48 -4.75 -2.74
CA ILE A 316 -7.24 -5.32 -3.25
C ILE A 316 -7.34 -6.83 -3.22
N VAL A 317 -6.99 -7.47 -4.34
CA VAL A 317 -6.90 -8.92 -4.46
C VAL A 317 -5.44 -9.32 -4.30
N LEU A 318 -5.11 -9.85 -3.13
CA LEU A 318 -3.79 -10.39 -2.81
C LEU A 318 -3.67 -11.86 -3.23
N SER A 319 -2.48 -12.43 -3.13
CA SER A 319 -2.21 -13.79 -3.57
C SER A 319 -1.32 -14.60 -2.61
N GLY A 320 -1.49 -14.40 -1.31
CA GLY A 320 -0.86 -15.24 -0.28
C GLY A 320 -1.49 -16.63 -0.21
N ILE A 321 -0.85 -17.55 0.53
CA ILE A 321 -1.36 -18.91 0.72
C ILE A 321 -2.55 -18.98 1.69
N SER A 322 -2.76 -17.97 2.50
CA SER A 322 -3.90 -17.83 3.42
C SER A 322 -5.08 -17.21 2.69
N GLY A 323 -5.84 -17.99 1.95
CA GLY A 323 -6.85 -17.53 0.99
C GLY A 323 -7.87 -16.54 1.54
N TYR A 324 -8.22 -16.60 2.83
CA TYR A 324 -9.15 -15.67 3.47
C TYR A 324 -8.58 -14.24 3.65
N LEU A 325 -7.25 -14.09 3.61
CA LEU A 325 -6.56 -12.81 3.66
C LEU A 325 -6.34 -12.17 2.29
N ASN A 326 -6.70 -12.87 1.21
CA ASN A 326 -6.41 -12.41 -0.15
C ASN A 326 -7.41 -11.35 -0.67
N ILE A 327 -8.53 -11.15 -0.01
CA ILE A 327 -9.45 -10.06 -0.33
C ILE A 327 -9.35 -9.03 0.79
N LEU A 328 -8.72 -7.92 0.50
CA LEU A 328 -8.47 -6.86 1.46
C LEU A 328 -9.40 -5.67 1.21
N ASP A 329 -10.10 -5.27 2.27
CA ASP A 329 -10.84 -4.03 2.33
C ASP A 329 -9.93 -2.93 2.90
N ILE A 330 -9.56 -1.94 2.09
CA ILE A 330 -8.59 -0.90 2.46
C ILE A 330 -9.00 -0.15 3.73
N PRO A 331 -10.26 0.32 3.91
CA PRO A 331 -10.68 0.96 5.15
C PRO A 331 -10.50 0.07 6.38
N SER A 332 -10.91 -1.19 6.29
CA SER A 332 -10.76 -2.15 7.41
C SER A 332 -9.29 -2.40 7.74
N TYR A 333 -8.43 -2.48 6.73
CA TYR A 333 -6.99 -2.64 6.93
C TYR A 333 -6.34 -1.40 7.55
N ALA A 334 -6.79 -0.20 7.20
CA ALA A 334 -6.32 1.03 7.84
C ALA A 334 -6.58 1.04 9.36
N TRP A 335 -7.74 0.51 9.78
CA TRP A 335 -8.03 0.31 11.20
C TRP A 335 -7.10 -0.72 11.85
N GLU A 336 -6.77 -1.79 11.14
CA GLU A 336 -5.84 -2.81 11.63
C GLU A 336 -4.44 -2.24 11.81
N LEU A 337 -3.92 -1.52 10.81
CA LEU A 337 -2.63 -0.81 10.89
C LEU A 337 -2.58 0.18 12.05
N ALA A 338 -3.65 0.94 12.27
CA ALA A 338 -3.73 1.87 13.40
C ALA A 338 -3.63 1.14 14.75
N ARG A 339 -4.33 0.00 14.90
CA ARG A 339 -4.23 -0.82 16.12
C ARG A 339 -2.80 -1.31 16.40
N TRP A 340 -2.11 -1.79 15.35
CA TRP A 340 -0.69 -2.17 15.50
C TRP A 340 0.18 -0.96 15.87
N GLY A 341 -0.06 0.20 15.27
CA GLY A 341 0.67 1.41 15.62
C GLY A 341 0.55 1.78 17.11
N TYR A 342 -0.65 1.70 17.69
CA TYR A 342 -0.84 1.91 19.13
C TYR A 342 -0.12 0.84 19.96
N ARG A 343 -0.22 -0.43 19.59
CA ARG A 343 0.46 -1.54 20.30
C ARG A 343 1.99 -1.37 20.27
N LEU A 344 2.57 -1.00 19.13
CA LEU A 344 4.00 -0.78 19.00
C LEU A 344 4.52 0.40 19.85
N ARG A 345 3.68 1.40 20.11
CA ARG A 345 4.01 2.49 21.03
C ARG A 345 3.80 2.14 22.50
N GLY A 346 3.23 0.97 22.80
CA GLY A 346 2.84 0.60 24.16
C GLY A 346 1.67 1.42 24.70
N GLU A 347 0.89 2.02 23.83
CA GLU A 347 -0.27 2.85 24.17
C GLU A 347 -1.56 2.01 24.13
N PRO A 348 -2.54 2.28 25.01
CA PRO A 348 -3.84 1.65 24.90
C PRO A 348 -4.51 2.06 23.58
N VAL A 349 -5.08 1.08 22.87
CA VAL A 349 -5.84 1.36 21.66
C VAL A 349 -7.10 2.13 22.03
N PRO A 350 -7.32 3.36 21.49
CA PRO A 350 -8.53 4.13 21.77
C PRO A 350 -9.79 3.39 21.38
N GLU A 351 -10.91 3.67 22.07
CA GLU A 351 -12.18 2.98 21.82
C GLU A 351 -12.63 3.17 20.35
N GLU A 352 -12.39 4.36 19.79
CA GLU A 352 -12.69 4.68 18.39
C GLU A 352 -11.92 3.79 17.42
N VAL A 353 -10.71 3.32 17.80
CA VAL A 353 -9.80 2.52 16.98
C VAL A 353 -9.86 1.04 17.33
N SER A 354 -10.32 0.68 18.51
CA SER A 354 -10.25 -0.69 19.05
C SER A 354 -11.01 -1.73 18.21
N GLY A 355 -11.83 -1.27 17.29
CA GLY A 355 -12.53 -2.12 16.33
C GLY A 355 -13.93 -2.51 16.78
N ARG A 356 -14.83 -2.55 15.81
CA ARG A 356 -16.25 -2.84 15.98
C ARG A 356 -16.64 -4.19 15.40
N VAL A 357 -15.61 -4.99 15.02
CA VAL A 357 -15.84 -6.33 14.48
C VAL A 357 -16.11 -7.27 15.63
N ARG A 358 -17.29 -7.86 15.65
CA ARG A 358 -17.64 -8.95 16.57
C ARG A 358 -17.41 -10.28 15.87
N GLU A 359 -17.05 -11.29 16.64
CA GLU A 359 -16.88 -12.64 16.10
C GLU A 359 -18.12 -13.09 15.33
N GLY A 360 -17.95 -13.51 14.08
CA GLY A 360 -19.05 -13.92 13.20
C GLY A 360 -19.79 -12.80 12.49
N GLU A 361 -19.36 -11.54 12.62
CA GLU A 361 -19.90 -10.40 11.88
C GLU A 361 -18.94 -9.95 10.78
N VAL A 362 -19.47 -9.71 9.58
CA VAL A 362 -18.77 -8.95 8.53
C VAL A 362 -19.24 -7.50 8.63
N TYR A 363 -18.33 -6.60 8.92
CA TYR A 363 -18.63 -5.20 9.13
C TYR A 363 -17.90 -4.35 8.10
N PHE A 364 -18.65 -3.56 7.34
CA PHE A 364 -18.10 -2.53 6.46
C PHE A 364 -18.28 -1.18 7.13
N ASP A 365 -17.19 -0.51 7.43
CA ASP A 365 -17.21 0.82 8.02
C ASP A 365 -17.11 1.90 6.93
N PHE A 366 -18.21 2.55 6.65
CA PHE A 366 -18.29 3.68 5.72
C PHE A 366 -18.01 5.03 6.41
N SER A 367 -17.43 5.03 7.59
CA SER A 367 -17.12 6.28 8.32
C SER A 367 -15.92 7.02 7.77
N LEU A 368 -15.05 6.36 6.99
CA LEU A 368 -13.94 7.01 6.31
C LEU A 368 -14.47 7.78 5.08
N PRO A 369 -14.15 9.09 4.98
CA PRO A 369 -14.63 9.93 3.89
C PRO A 369 -14.00 9.51 2.57
N GLY A 370 -14.48 8.82 1.72
CA GLY A 370 -13.91 8.34 0.46
C GLY A 370 -14.00 6.86 0.27
N SER A 371 -14.59 6.17 1.27
CA SER A 371 -14.92 4.76 1.12
C SER A 371 -15.77 4.52 -0.13
N THR A 372 -15.28 3.69 -1.03
CA THR A 372 -15.86 3.52 -2.38
C THR A 372 -16.50 2.16 -2.60
N HIS A 373 -16.44 1.23 -1.69
CA HIS A 373 -16.95 -0.18 -1.69
C HIS A 373 -17.94 -0.62 -2.78
N GLY A 374 -18.04 0.07 -3.89
CA GLY A 374 -19.00 -0.22 -4.97
C GLY A 374 -20.46 -0.17 -4.57
N LEU A 375 -20.79 0.36 -3.39
CA LEU A 375 -22.16 0.61 -2.97
C LEU A 375 -22.66 1.84 -3.71
N ARG A 376 -23.66 1.63 -4.57
CA ARG A 376 -24.28 2.70 -5.35
C ARG A 376 -25.73 2.85 -4.95
N PHE A 377 -26.20 4.10 -4.90
CA PHE A 377 -27.62 4.38 -4.76
C PHE A 377 -28.39 3.82 -5.96
N ALA A 378 -29.55 3.26 -5.70
CA ALA A 378 -30.46 2.77 -6.74
C ALA A 378 -30.92 3.86 -7.72
N ALA A 379 -30.66 5.13 -7.44
CA ALA A 379 -30.96 6.23 -8.36
C ALA A 379 -30.23 6.13 -9.71
N THR A 380 -29.20 5.27 -9.82
CA THR A 380 -28.58 4.94 -11.12
C THR A 380 -29.32 3.86 -11.90
N TYR A 381 -30.31 3.20 -11.28
CA TYR A 381 -31.24 2.30 -11.98
C TYR A 381 -32.55 3.04 -12.18
N PRO A 382 -33.08 3.11 -13.41
CA PRO A 382 -34.40 3.71 -13.61
C PRO A 382 -35.40 3.01 -12.68
N PRO A 383 -36.26 3.77 -11.97
CA PRO A 383 -37.31 3.16 -11.15
C PRO A 383 -38.14 2.25 -12.05
N ALA A 384 -38.41 1.04 -11.58
CA ALA A 384 -39.34 0.17 -12.27
C ALA A 384 -40.65 0.96 -12.46
N GLN A 385 -41.08 1.13 -13.72
CA GLN A 385 -42.28 1.89 -14.03
C GLN A 385 -43.41 1.43 -13.13
N GLY A 386 -43.94 2.31 -12.27
CA GLY A 386 -45.13 2.10 -11.49
C GLY A 386 -45.05 2.04 -9.98
N SER A 387 -43.92 2.39 -9.32
CA SER A 387 -43.90 2.46 -7.86
C SER A 387 -43.44 3.83 -7.35
N GLU A 388 -44.31 4.51 -6.62
CA GLU A 388 -44.06 5.79 -5.92
C GLU A 388 -43.23 5.64 -4.62
N THR A 389 -42.51 4.55 -4.42
CA THR A 389 -41.71 4.35 -3.21
C THR A 389 -40.22 4.40 -3.55
N ASP A 390 -39.49 5.31 -2.93
CA ASP A 390 -38.04 5.37 -2.92
C ASP A 390 -37.47 4.04 -2.42
N ARG A 391 -37.13 3.15 -3.32
CA ARG A 391 -36.47 1.88 -3.02
C ARG A 391 -34.99 2.07 -3.22
N TYR A 392 -34.22 1.95 -2.15
CA TYR A 392 -32.77 1.94 -2.20
C TYR A 392 -32.26 0.51 -2.35
N PHE A 393 -31.48 0.26 -3.38
CA PHE A 393 -30.77 -1.02 -3.57
C PHE A 393 -29.33 -0.84 -3.18
N TRP A 394 -28.84 -1.70 -2.33
CA TRP A 394 -27.43 -1.79 -1.98
C TRP A 394 -26.88 -3.06 -2.59
N THR A 395 -25.84 -2.96 -3.40
CA THR A 395 -25.11 -4.12 -3.89
C THR A 395 -23.69 -4.04 -3.34
N GLY A 396 -23.31 -5.01 -2.54
CA GLY A 396 -21.98 -5.16 -2.02
C GLY A 396 -21.43 -6.56 -2.30
N TRP A 397 -20.14 -6.70 -2.30
CA TRP A 397 -19.47 -7.99 -2.36
C TRP A 397 -19.30 -8.53 -0.94
N CYS A 398 -19.82 -9.70 -0.68
CA CYS A 398 -19.59 -10.44 0.55
C CYS A 398 -19.22 -11.87 0.19
N GLY A 399 -18.02 -12.32 0.56
CA GLY A 399 -17.57 -13.68 0.36
C GLY A 399 -17.60 -14.18 -1.09
N GLY A 400 -17.22 -13.35 -2.04
CA GLY A 400 -17.14 -13.72 -3.46
C GLY A 400 -18.47 -13.83 -4.20
N ARG A 401 -19.59 -13.38 -3.61
CA ARG A 401 -20.90 -13.36 -4.27
C ARG A 401 -21.52 -11.96 -4.19
N ARG A 402 -22.15 -11.52 -5.28
CA ARG A 402 -23.02 -10.33 -5.29
C ARG A 402 -24.23 -10.59 -4.40
N GLN A 403 -24.38 -9.78 -3.36
CA GLN A 403 -25.61 -9.79 -2.54
C GLN A 403 -26.31 -8.44 -2.67
N SER A 404 -27.61 -8.48 -2.84
CA SER A 404 -28.47 -7.30 -2.85
C SER A 404 -29.30 -7.29 -1.56
N CYS A 405 -29.22 -6.21 -0.81
CA CYS A 405 -30.08 -5.98 0.35
C CYS A 405 -31.16 -4.96 -0.02
N PHE A 406 -32.41 -5.26 0.31
CA PHE A 406 -33.55 -4.37 0.11
C PHE A 406 -33.96 -3.76 1.46
N THR A 407 -34.08 -2.45 1.52
CA THR A 407 -34.71 -1.80 2.65
C THR A 407 -35.96 -1.05 2.15
N SER A 408 -37.12 -1.31 2.77
CA SER A 408 -38.33 -0.53 2.57
C SER A 408 -38.50 0.46 3.73
N PRO A 409 -38.88 1.71 3.48
CA PRO A 409 -39.16 2.67 4.54
C PRO A 409 -40.38 2.30 5.43
N SER A 410 -41.23 1.39 4.99
CA SER A 410 -42.43 0.97 5.71
C SER A 410 -42.37 -0.50 6.10
N GLY A 411 -41.58 -0.79 7.15
CA GLY A 411 -41.67 -2.03 7.95
C GLY A 411 -42.04 -3.33 7.25
N GLY A 412 -41.08 -4.19 7.09
CA GLY A 412 -41.26 -5.62 7.11
C GLY A 412 -41.85 -6.31 5.91
N VAL A 413 -41.01 -6.78 4.99
CA VAL A 413 -41.28 -8.00 4.22
C VAL A 413 -40.07 -8.89 4.33
N PRO A 414 -40.17 -10.14 4.76
CA PRO A 414 -39.06 -11.07 4.82
C PRO A 414 -38.69 -11.52 3.41
N ILE A 415 -37.47 -11.31 3.02
CA ILE A 415 -36.92 -11.91 1.80
C ILE A 415 -36.37 -13.26 2.18
N SER A 416 -36.97 -14.31 1.71
CA SER A 416 -36.45 -15.66 1.77
C SER A 416 -35.37 -15.80 0.69
N ALA A 417 -34.16 -15.55 1.05
CA ALA A 417 -33.00 -16.07 0.33
C ALA A 417 -32.04 -16.53 1.39
N THR A 418 -31.82 -17.82 1.42
CA THR A 418 -30.86 -18.53 2.26
C THR A 418 -29.95 -17.63 3.10
N SER A 419 -30.37 -17.42 4.34
CA SER A 419 -29.61 -17.12 5.56
C SER A 419 -28.71 -15.87 5.62
N ALA A 420 -29.22 -14.69 5.26
CA ALA A 420 -28.62 -13.44 5.73
C ALA A 420 -29.72 -12.48 6.16
N THR A 421 -29.83 -12.19 7.45
CA THR A 421 -30.79 -11.18 7.98
C THR A 421 -30.05 -9.86 8.12
N CYS A 422 -30.43 -8.88 7.29
CA CYS A 422 -30.02 -7.49 7.48
C CYS A 422 -30.96 -6.82 8.50
N ARG A 423 -30.44 -6.31 9.61
CA ARG A 423 -31.25 -5.47 10.53
C ARG A 423 -31.11 -4.01 10.12
N SER A 424 -32.23 -3.35 9.86
CA SER A 424 -32.29 -1.92 9.60
C SER A 424 -32.16 -1.11 10.89
N PHE A 425 -31.37 -0.04 10.87
CA PHE A 425 -31.30 0.95 11.91
C PHE A 425 -31.99 2.25 11.45
N ARG A 426 -32.73 2.89 12.34
CA ARG A 426 -33.32 4.20 12.09
C ARG A 426 -32.27 5.30 12.16
N PRO A 427 -32.29 6.30 11.28
CA PRO A 427 -31.41 7.45 11.39
C PRO A 427 -31.75 8.31 12.60
N GLY A 428 -30.73 8.74 13.35
CA GLY A 428 -30.87 9.76 14.38
C GLY A 428 -30.86 11.18 13.79
N PRO A 429 -31.33 12.20 14.53
CA PRO A 429 -31.62 13.52 14.00
C PRO A 429 -30.40 14.48 13.96
N THR A 430 -29.23 14.08 13.59
CA THR A 430 -28.05 14.96 13.46
C THR A 430 -27.36 14.84 12.10
N PRO A 431 -26.79 15.94 11.54
CA PRO A 431 -26.31 16.02 10.15
C PRO A 431 -25.06 15.17 9.81
N ALA A 432 -24.52 14.42 10.75
CA ALA A 432 -23.49 13.42 10.51
C ALA A 432 -24.10 12.02 10.69
N SER A 433 -25.04 11.65 9.81
CA SER A 433 -25.65 10.31 9.86
C SER A 433 -24.63 9.25 9.45
N ARG A 434 -24.08 8.57 10.43
CA ARG A 434 -23.28 7.36 10.24
C ARG A 434 -24.23 6.24 9.81
N TRP A 435 -24.06 5.75 8.61
CA TRP A 435 -24.75 4.55 8.14
C TRP A 435 -23.98 3.31 8.62
N LYS A 436 -24.65 2.40 9.28
CA LYS A 436 -24.10 1.11 9.67
C LYS A 436 -24.92 0.01 9.04
N CYS A 437 -24.30 -0.87 8.29
CA CYS A 437 -24.90 -2.10 7.81
C CYS A 437 -24.21 -3.27 8.54
N ALA A 438 -24.94 -3.98 9.40
CA ALA A 438 -24.45 -5.20 10.03
C ALA A 438 -25.13 -6.40 9.35
N CYS A 439 -24.36 -7.29 8.76
CA CYS A 439 -24.84 -8.53 8.19
C CYS A 439 -24.47 -9.68 9.15
N ALA A 440 -25.42 -10.23 9.86
CA ALA A 440 -25.19 -11.39 10.74
C ALA A 440 -25.40 -12.68 9.95
N MET A 441 -24.35 -13.48 9.78
CA MET A 441 -24.47 -14.85 9.27
C MET A 441 -24.81 -15.80 10.42
N ARG A 442 -25.96 -16.43 10.39
CA ARG A 442 -26.24 -17.57 11.26
C ARG A 442 -25.76 -18.84 10.54
N SER A 443 -24.78 -19.52 11.12
CA SER A 443 -24.46 -20.89 10.71
C SER A 443 -25.59 -21.80 11.21
N SER A 444 -26.41 -22.31 10.30
CA SER A 444 -27.25 -23.48 10.62
C SER A 444 -26.33 -24.69 10.65
N ARG A 445 -26.03 -25.23 11.83
CA ARG A 445 -25.58 -26.60 11.94
C ARG A 445 -26.69 -27.50 11.41
N ALA A 446 -26.49 -28.10 10.27
CA ALA A 446 -27.26 -29.25 9.86
C ALA A 446 -26.75 -30.43 10.69
N SER A 447 -27.54 -30.90 11.60
CA SER A 447 -27.38 -32.22 12.19
C SER A 447 -27.80 -33.26 11.15
N CYS A 448 -26.91 -34.12 10.75
CA CYS A 448 -27.15 -35.53 10.42
C CYS A 448 -26.18 -36.33 11.24
#